data_75a6075b39434178187e071216331463
#
_entry.id   75a6075b39434178187e071216331463
#
_cell.length_a   1.000
_cell.length_b   1.000
_cell.length_c   1.000
_cell.angle_alpha   90.00
_cell.angle_beta   90.00
_cell.angle_gamma   90.00
#
_symmetry.space_group_name_H-M   'P 1'
#
loop_
_entity.id
_entity.type
_entity.pdbx_description
1 polymer ?
#
loop_
_entity_poly.entity_id
_entity_poly.type
_entity_poly.pdbx_seq_one_letter_code
_entity_poly.pdbx_strand_id
1 'polypeptide(L)'
;MKTGIGLPVFSGVSIGPAVVYRKSERTLPVSSGDPAIEQAKFDAAVITAREQLSALYEKAKVELGEEKAAIVEVQMLMLDDLDYLDGVTAAIEDGAAAALAALDTGEEFAQVFAAMDDEYMNARSADIRDMSHRLYDILCGNTGFQLPDGEFLLVAEDLAPSETIQLPRERILAFVTRQGSSSSHTAILARTLNIPSLVQSNIELADVENCEILAVDGFTGNWYIDPDAETMTVLKAKQAEAAADRAALEAYRGKESITRSGKKILLAANIGSPEDAEAAVAADCEGVGLMRSEFLYLGRDTLPTEDELFEAYKKVAEIMGDRPVVIRTLDIGADKQVSYLGLEKEENPALGLRGLRICLTREEIFRPQLRAILRASVYGNLQVMFPMVASVWELKAAKALCAILQKELEDEGIETREVPIGVMVETPAAAVLAHELAKEAAFFSVGTNDLTQYTLAVDRQNAKLDKFYDPYHPALMALLAHIAKSANEAGIWAGICGELGADPKMTEKFIEMGYTELSMAAGRILEARKIVCESEL
;
A
#
# COMPACT_ATOMS: atom_id res chain seq x y z
N MET A 1 35.01 3.30 -11.49
CA MET A 1 33.85 2.78 -10.72
C MET A 1 33.67 3.55 -9.43
N LYS A 2 32.45 4.06 -9.14
CA LYS A 2 32.03 4.51 -7.81
C LYS A 2 30.92 3.59 -7.33
N THR A 3 30.77 3.40 -6.04
CA THR A 3 29.75 2.54 -5.44
C THR A 3 29.26 3.12 -4.13
N GLY A 4 28.06 2.79 -3.75
CA GLY A 4 27.46 3.16 -2.47
C GLY A 4 26.22 2.33 -2.18
N ILE A 5 25.44 2.77 -1.23
CA ILE A 5 24.28 2.04 -0.71
C ILE A 5 23.03 2.92 -0.68
N GLY A 6 21.88 2.28 -0.71
CA GLY A 6 20.57 2.83 -0.44
C GLY A 6 19.71 1.78 0.25
N LEU A 7 18.57 2.19 0.76
CA LEU A 7 17.58 1.29 1.33
C LEU A 7 16.81 0.60 0.18
N PRO A 8 16.88 -0.74 0.04
CA PRO A 8 16.16 -1.45 -1.02
C PRO A 8 14.65 -1.41 -0.78
N VAL A 9 13.91 -1.09 -1.84
CA VAL A 9 12.44 -1.04 -1.83
C VAL A 9 11.84 -2.20 -2.61
N PHE A 10 12.43 -2.52 -3.75
CA PHE A 10 12.07 -3.66 -4.58
C PHE A 10 13.33 -4.34 -5.11
N SER A 11 13.36 -5.67 -5.00
CA SER A 11 14.52 -6.49 -5.36
C SER A 11 14.63 -6.71 -6.86
N GLY A 12 15.86 -6.85 -7.33
CA GLY A 12 16.22 -7.10 -8.73
C GLY A 12 17.51 -6.40 -9.06
N VAL A 13 18.08 -6.73 -10.23
CA VAL A 13 19.27 -6.07 -10.76
C VAL A 13 18.92 -5.36 -12.05
N SER A 14 19.21 -4.07 -12.12
CA SER A 14 19.05 -3.26 -13.32
C SER A 14 20.39 -2.62 -13.71
N ILE A 15 20.68 -2.62 -15.01
CA ILE A 15 21.90 -2.09 -15.59
C ILE A 15 21.52 -1.31 -16.85
N GLY A 16 21.94 -0.06 -16.95
CA GLY A 16 21.63 0.75 -18.12
C GLY A 16 22.10 2.20 -18.00
N PRO A 17 21.79 3.04 -18.99
CA PRO A 17 22.03 4.46 -18.92
C PRO A 17 21.21 5.08 -17.77
N ALA A 18 21.78 6.06 -17.10
CA ALA A 18 21.10 6.77 -16.01
C ALA A 18 20.65 8.14 -16.45
N VAL A 19 19.54 8.58 -15.89
CA VAL A 19 18.97 9.90 -16.09
C VAL A 19 18.73 10.54 -14.75
N VAL A 20 19.33 11.71 -14.55
CA VAL A 20 19.10 12.50 -13.34
C VAL A 20 17.87 13.36 -13.55
N TYR A 21 16.81 13.07 -12.79
CA TYR A 21 15.65 13.94 -12.72
C TYR A 21 15.97 15.11 -11.81
N ARG A 22 15.97 16.31 -12.36
CA ARG A 22 16.08 17.56 -11.61
C ARG A 22 14.83 18.40 -11.80
N LYS A 23 14.36 18.99 -10.72
CA LYS A 23 13.45 20.13 -10.83
C LYS A 23 14.19 21.25 -11.57
N SER A 24 13.49 21.93 -12.46
CA SER A 24 14.07 23.03 -13.26
C SER A 24 14.89 23.97 -12.39
N GLU A 25 16.12 24.29 -12.81
CA GLU A 25 16.89 25.32 -12.10
C GLU A 25 16.10 26.62 -12.10
N ARG A 26 15.89 27.17 -10.91
CA ARG A 26 15.13 28.40 -10.74
C ARG A 26 15.93 29.57 -11.31
N THR A 27 15.60 30.00 -12.50
CA THR A 27 16.03 31.32 -13.01
C THR A 27 15.22 32.37 -12.27
N LEU A 28 15.88 33.34 -11.65
CA LEU A 28 15.17 34.45 -11.01
C LEU A 28 14.42 35.26 -12.10
N PRO A 29 13.10 35.17 -12.18
CA PRO A 29 12.35 35.91 -13.17
C PRO A 29 12.42 37.42 -12.83
N VAL A 30 12.66 38.23 -13.85
CA VAL A 30 12.68 39.69 -13.71
C VAL A 30 11.25 40.18 -13.90
N SER A 31 10.73 40.92 -12.89
CA SER A 31 9.43 41.56 -13.00
C SER A 31 9.42 42.56 -14.16
N SER A 32 8.31 42.64 -14.87
CA SER A 32 8.08 43.67 -15.90
C SER A 32 8.01 45.08 -15.32
N GLY A 33 7.80 45.19 -14.00
CA GLY A 33 7.56 46.46 -13.30
C GLY A 33 6.14 47.02 -13.47
N ASP A 34 5.27 46.29 -14.18
CA ASP A 34 3.85 46.64 -14.36
C ASP A 34 2.97 45.53 -13.76
N PRO A 35 2.28 45.79 -12.62
CA PRO A 35 1.43 44.79 -11.98
C PRO A 35 0.34 44.23 -12.89
N ALA A 36 -0.21 45.03 -13.81
CA ALA A 36 -1.24 44.56 -14.73
C ALA A 36 -0.71 43.52 -15.73
N ILE A 37 0.55 43.69 -16.17
CA ILE A 37 1.21 42.72 -17.05
C ILE A 37 1.52 41.43 -16.28
N GLU A 38 2.01 41.52 -15.04
CA GLU A 38 2.32 40.37 -14.21
C GLU A 38 1.04 39.59 -13.82
N GLN A 39 -0.05 40.31 -13.50
CA GLN A 39 -1.35 39.69 -13.24
C GLN A 39 -1.88 38.92 -14.47
N ALA A 40 -1.81 39.53 -15.65
CA ALA A 40 -2.24 38.82 -16.86
C ALA A 40 -1.41 37.57 -17.18
N LYS A 41 -0.10 37.56 -16.87
CA LYS A 41 0.74 36.37 -16.97
C LYS A 41 0.30 35.29 -15.97
N PHE A 42 0.02 35.69 -14.72
CA PHE A 42 -0.44 34.77 -13.68
C PHE A 42 -1.77 34.11 -14.06
N ASP A 43 -2.75 34.91 -14.48
CA ASP A 43 -4.07 34.40 -14.89
C ASP A 43 -3.96 33.42 -16.06
N ALA A 44 -3.10 33.70 -17.04
CA ALA A 44 -2.84 32.79 -18.15
C ALA A 44 -2.15 31.49 -17.67
N ALA A 45 -1.24 31.58 -16.70
CA ALA A 45 -0.56 30.42 -16.12
C ALA A 45 -1.52 29.52 -15.32
N VAL A 46 -2.45 30.11 -14.57
CA VAL A 46 -3.50 29.33 -13.83
C VAL A 46 -4.37 28.56 -14.82
N ILE A 47 -4.78 29.16 -15.94
CA ILE A 47 -5.55 28.45 -16.98
C ILE A 47 -4.74 27.27 -17.54
N THR A 48 -3.46 27.51 -17.89
CA THR A 48 -2.58 26.47 -18.44
C THR A 48 -2.32 25.35 -17.41
N ALA A 49 -2.10 25.70 -16.14
CA ALA A 49 -1.91 24.72 -15.06
C ALA A 49 -3.15 23.83 -14.87
N ARG A 50 -4.35 24.43 -14.93
CA ARG A 50 -5.62 23.70 -14.84
C ARG A 50 -5.79 22.70 -15.99
N GLU A 51 -5.49 23.11 -17.22
CA GLU A 51 -5.53 22.23 -18.40
C GLU A 51 -4.56 21.05 -18.26
N GLN A 52 -3.33 21.33 -17.80
CA GLN A 52 -2.32 20.29 -17.55
C GLN A 52 -2.75 19.31 -16.43
N LEU A 53 -3.26 19.83 -15.32
CA LEU A 53 -3.72 19.00 -14.20
C LEU A 53 -4.96 18.19 -14.59
N SER A 54 -5.89 18.73 -15.36
CA SER A 54 -7.04 18.00 -15.87
C SER A 54 -6.61 16.83 -16.77
N ALA A 55 -5.68 17.05 -17.69
CA ALA A 55 -5.12 15.99 -18.53
C ALA A 55 -4.38 14.94 -17.70
N LEU A 56 -3.66 15.38 -16.67
CA LEU A 56 -2.95 14.49 -15.74
C LEU A 56 -3.91 13.65 -14.88
N TYR A 57 -5.01 14.26 -14.42
CA TYR A 57 -6.07 13.58 -13.68
C TYR A 57 -6.70 12.46 -14.50
N GLU A 58 -7.10 12.73 -15.73
CA GLU A 58 -7.67 11.72 -16.62
C GLU A 58 -6.69 10.58 -16.91
N LYS A 59 -5.41 10.90 -17.13
CA LYS A 59 -4.36 9.89 -17.28
C LYS A 59 -4.19 9.05 -16.00
N ALA A 60 -4.09 9.71 -14.85
CA ALA A 60 -3.94 9.04 -13.56
C ALA A 60 -5.15 8.13 -13.25
N LYS A 61 -6.36 8.59 -13.55
CA LYS A 61 -7.60 7.83 -13.37
C LYS A 61 -7.61 6.53 -14.18
N VAL A 62 -7.15 6.58 -15.43
CA VAL A 62 -7.08 5.40 -16.32
C VAL A 62 -5.96 4.44 -15.90
N GLU A 63 -4.78 4.97 -15.54
CA GLU A 63 -3.58 4.16 -15.31
C GLU A 63 -3.40 3.70 -13.86
N LEU A 64 -3.93 4.45 -12.88
CA LEU A 64 -3.68 4.24 -11.45
C LEU A 64 -4.93 4.07 -10.60
N GLY A 65 -6.10 4.32 -11.20
CA GLY A 65 -7.38 4.33 -10.48
C GLY A 65 -7.73 5.68 -9.86
N GLU A 66 -8.99 5.81 -9.47
CA GLU A 66 -9.61 7.06 -9.02
C GLU A 66 -9.00 7.59 -7.71
N GLU A 67 -8.65 6.69 -6.79
CA GLU A 67 -8.04 7.04 -5.50
C GLU A 67 -6.69 7.74 -5.65
N LYS A 68 -5.83 7.25 -6.55
CA LYS A 68 -4.52 7.86 -6.79
C LYS A 68 -4.61 9.12 -7.65
N ALA A 69 -5.65 9.23 -8.48
CA ALA A 69 -5.95 10.44 -9.22
C ALA A 69 -6.42 11.59 -8.30
N ALA A 70 -7.01 11.29 -7.15
CA ALA A 70 -7.48 12.28 -6.17
C ALA A 70 -6.37 13.25 -5.70
N ILE A 71 -5.09 12.84 -5.73
CA ILE A 71 -3.97 13.72 -5.43
C ILE A 71 -3.91 14.90 -6.43
N VAL A 72 -4.16 14.62 -7.70
CA VAL A 72 -4.18 15.65 -8.75
C VAL A 72 -5.43 16.52 -8.62
N GLU A 73 -6.55 15.94 -8.20
CA GLU A 73 -7.80 16.68 -7.94
C GLU A 73 -7.62 17.72 -6.83
N VAL A 74 -6.90 17.39 -5.76
CA VAL A 74 -6.56 18.34 -4.70
C VAL A 74 -5.73 19.51 -5.23
N GLN A 75 -4.75 19.27 -6.09
CA GLN A 75 -3.98 20.34 -6.72
C GLN A 75 -4.86 21.24 -7.58
N MET A 76 -5.87 20.68 -8.25
CA MET A 76 -6.86 21.47 -9.01
C MET A 76 -7.73 22.34 -8.09
N LEU A 77 -8.18 21.80 -6.96
CA LEU A 77 -8.95 22.56 -5.97
C LEU A 77 -8.13 23.72 -5.38
N MET A 78 -6.83 23.50 -5.14
CA MET A 78 -5.93 24.55 -4.63
C MET A 78 -5.65 25.66 -5.66
N LEU A 79 -5.69 25.35 -6.95
CA LEU A 79 -5.64 26.38 -8.00
C LEU A 79 -6.87 27.31 -7.99
N ASP A 80 -7.98 26.88 -7.40
CA ASP A 80 -9.23 27.64 -7.28
C ASP A 80 -9.41 28.28 -5.90
N ASP A 81 -8.44 28.08 -4.99
CA ASP A 81 -8.48 28.65 -3.65
C ASP A 81 -8.33 30.17 -3.69
N LEU A 82 -9.36 30.87 -3.19
CA LEU A 82 -9.42 32.34 -3.25
C LEU A 82 -8.34 32.99 -2.40
N ASP A 83 -8.02 32.44 -1.24
CA ASP A 83 -7.01 33.01 -0.35
C ASP A 83 -5.63 32.93 -0.97
N TYR A 84 -5.32 31.81 -1.66
CA TYR A 84 -4.08 31.66 -2.42
C TYR A 84 -4.01 32.66 -3.60
N LEU A 85 -5.06 32.76 -4.40
CA LEU A 85 -5.12 33.66 -5.57
C LEU A 85 -5.01 35.13 -5.16
N ASP A 86 -5.69 35.52 -4.09
CA ASP A 86 -5.64 36.88 -3.54
C ASP A 86 -4.26 37.18 -2.96
N GLY A 87 -3.61 36.23 -2.31
CA GLY A 87 -2.23 36.35 -1.81
C GLY A 87 -1.22 36.60 -2.92
N VAL A 88 -1.31 35.82 -4.02
CA VAL A 88 -0.44 36.04 -5.21
C VAL A 88 -0.72 37.38 -5.85
N THR A 89 -1.99 37.78 -5.97
CA THR A 89 -2.38 39.10 -6.54
C THR A 89 -1.82 40.25 -5.70
N ALA A 90 -1.92 40.18 -4.38
CA ALA A 90 -1.34 41.18 -3.47
C ALA A 90 0.18 41.29 -3.62
N ALA A 91 0.90 40.17 -3.73
CA ALA A 91 2.34 40.19 -3.96
C ALA A 91 2.73 40.80 -5.31
N ILE A 92 1.92 40.57 -6.36
CA ILE A 92 2.10 41.19 -7.67
C ILE A 92 1.87 42.71 -7.60
N GLU A 93 0.84 43.15 -6.88
CA GLU A 93 0.56 44.59 -6.67
C GLU A 93 1.70 45.29 -5.92
N ASP A 94 2.37 44.58 -4.99
CA ASP A 94 3.57 45.04 -4.29
C ASP A 94 4.85 45.03 -5.15
N GLY A 95 4.74 44.59 -6.43
CA GLY A 95 5.81 44.68 -7.42
C GLY A 95 6.59 43.39 -7.67
N ALA A 96 6.16 42.26 -7.10
CA ALA A 96 6.78 40.96 -7.37
C ALA A 96 6.55 40.52 -8.82
N ALA A 97 7.48 39.74 -9.37
CA ALA A 97 7.23 39.01 -10.61
C ALA A 97 6.22 37.87 -10.33
N ALA A 98 5.28 37.67 -11.25
CA ALA A 98 4.21 36.67 -11.11
C ALA A 98 4.72 35.25 -10.69
N ALA A 99 5.86 34.84 -11.25
CA ALA A 99 6.44 33.55 -10.92
C ALA A 99 6.94 33.46 -9.47
N LEU A 100 7.57 34.53 -8.95
CA LEU A 100 8.00 34.56 -7.54
C LEU A 100 6.80 34.71 -6.59
N ALA A 101 5.84 35.56 -6.95
CA ALA A 101 4.62 35.74 -6.19
C ALA A 101 3.89 34.40 -5.99
N ALA A 102 3.70 33.61 -7.06
CA ALA A 102 3.06 32.30 -6.97
C ALA A 102 3.86 31.32 -6.10
N LEU A 103 5.19 31.33 -6.22
CA LEU A 103 6.06 30.41 -5.48
C LEU A 103 6.11 30.75 -3.98
N ASP A 104 6.33 32.02 -3.65
CA ASP A 104 6.50 32.48 -2.27
C ASP A 104 5.18 32.38 -1.49
N THR A 105 4.06 32.80 -2.10
CA THR A 105 2.73 32.58 -1.51
C THR A 105 2.45 31.09 -1.28
N GLY A 106 2.81 30.23 -2.25
CA GLY A 106 2.64 28.79 -2.09
C GLY A 106 3.48 28.22 -0.96
N GLU A 107 4.71 28.69 -0.75
CA GLU A 107 5.52 28.23 0.38
C GLU A 107 4.97 28.74 1.73
N GLU A 108 4.44 29.96 1.80
CA GLU A 108 3.77 30.46 2.99
C GLU A 108 2.54 29.63 3.36
N PHE A 109 1.70 29.30 2.39
CA PHE A 109 0.55 28.40 2.59
C PHE A 109 1.00 27.00 3.01
N ALA A 110 2.00 26.44 2.34
CA ALA A 110 2.54 25.13 2.68
C ALA A 110 3.09 25.08 4.12
N GLN A 111 3.72 26.15 4.60
CA GLN A 111 4.20 26.24 5.98
C GLN A 111 3.05 26.29 7.00
N VAL A 112 1.96 26.99 6.68
CA VAL A 112 0.75 27.02 7.52
C VAL A 112 0.17 25.61 7.65
N PHE A 113 0.02 24.89 6.54
CA PHE A 113 -0.48 23.51 6.54
C PHE A 113 0.49 22.56 7.24
N ALA A 114 1.79 22.71 7.05
CA ALA A 114 2.82 21.91 7.73
C ALA A 114 2.87 22.14 9.25
N ALA A 115 2.41 23.28 9.73
CA ALA A 115 2.38 23.62 11.14
C ALA A 115 1.08 23.18 11.85
N MET A 116 0.08 22.69 11.11
CA MET A 116 -1.16 22.17 11.69
C MET A 116 -0.89 20.87 12.42
N ASP A 117 -1.56 20.64 13.55
CA ASP A 117 -1.47 19.38 14.31
C ASP A 117 -2.43 18.32 13.72
N ASP A 118 -2.34 18.14 12.39
CA ASP A 118 -3.15 17.23 11.59
C ASP A 118 -2.29 16.64 10.47
N GLU A 119 -2.07 15.32 10.51
CA GLU A 119 -1.19 14.59 9.58
C GLU A 119 -1.69 14.68 8.12
N TYR A 120 -3.02 14.72 7.91
CA TYR A 120 -3.61 14.89 6.58
C TYR A 120 -3.32 16.29 6.02
N MET A 121 -3.57 17.34 6.81
CA MET A 121 -3.25 18.72 6.40
C MET A 121 -1.73 18.90 6.22
N ASN A 122 -0.91 18.28 7.05
CA ASN A 122 0.54 18.27 6.89
C ASN A 122 0.98 17.66 5.56
N ALA A 123 0.37 16.56 5.14
CA ALA A 123 0.63 15.94 3.82
C ALA A 123 0.26 16.89 2.66
N ARG A 124 -0.78 17.72 2.80
CA ARG A 124 -1.21 18.71 1.80
C ARG A 124 -0.20 19.82 1.57
N SER A 125 0.70 20.08 2.52
CA SER A 125 1.79 21.02 2.32
C SER A 125 2.67 20.69 1.11
N ALA A 126 2.86 19.41 0.83
CA ALA A 126 3.59 18.94 -0.35
C ALA A 126 2.82 19.21 -1.65
N ASP A 127 1.49 19.01 -1.63
CA ASP A 127 0.62 19.25 -2.80
C ASP A 127 0.58 20.74 -3.17
N ILE A 128 0.54 21.62 -2.17
CA ILE A 128 0.59 23.08 -2.37
C ILE A 128 1.91 23.50 -3.01
N ARG A 129 3.04 22.98 -2.50
CA ARG A 129 4.35 23.25 -3.09
C ARG A 129 4.43 22.76 -4.53
N ASP A 130 3.91 21.59 -4.83
CA ASP A 130 3.93 20.99 -6.16
C ASP A 130 3.12 21.85 -7.15
N MET A 131 1.91 22.29 -6.75
CA MET A 131 1.06 23.19 -7.53
C MET A 131 1.76 24.54 -7.78
N SER A 132 2.35 25.15 -6.76
CA SER A 132 3.04 26.44 -6.86
C SER A 132 4.30 26.36 -7.75
N HIS A 133 5.05 25.26 -7.67
CA HIS A 133 6.17 24.98 -8.57
C HIS A 133 5.71 24.82 -10.01
N ARG A 134 4.58 24.18 -10.26
CA ARG A 134 4.01 24.08 -11.62
C ARG A 134 3.69 25.44 -12.21
N LEU A 135 3.05 26.33 -11.43
CA LEU A 135 2.79 27.69 -11.86
C LEU A 135 4.09 28.45 -12.16
N TYR A 136 5.09 28.32 -11.30
CA TYR A 136 6.41 28.89 -11.50
C TYR A 136 7.03 28.43 -12.82
N ASP A 137 7.01 27.15 -13.10
CA ASP A 137 7.59 26.57 -14.32
C ASP A 137 6.86 27.07 -15.58
N ILE A 138 5.53 27.14 -15.54
CA ILE A 138 4.74 27.71 -16.64
C ILE A 138 5.10 29.19 -16.88
N LEU A 139 5.18 29.98 -15.81
CA LEU A 139 5.50 31.39 -15.87
C LEU A 139 6.93 31.68 -16.35
N CYS A 140 7.86 30.80 -16.05
CA CYS A 140 9.25 30.85 -16.51
C CYS A 140 9.45 30.26 -17.91
N GLY A 141 8.42 29.66 -18.52
CA GLY A 141 8.52 28.99 -19.81
C GLY A 141 9.35 27.71 -19.75
N ASN A 142 9.49 27.12 -18.56
CA ASN A 142 10.18 25.85 -18.39
C ASN A 142 9.34 24.76 -19.04
N THR A 143 9.80 24.21 -20.15
CA THR A 143 9.24 22.99 -20.70
C THR A 143 9.69 21.84 -19.82
N GLY A 144 8.75 21.03 -19.32
CA GLY A 144 9.02 19.95 -18.39
C GLY A 144 10.22 19.05 -18.78
N PHE A 145 10.70 18.27 -17.83
CA PHE A 145 11.89 17.44 -17.97
C PHE A 145 11.81 16.53 -19.22
N GLN A 146 12.76 16.72 -20.15
CA GLN A 146 12.84 15.91 -21.36
C GLN A 146 13.58 14.61 -21.05
N LEU A 147 12.86 13.51 -21.12
CA LEU A 147 13.43 12.19 -20.97
C LEU A 147 14.08 11.74 -22.29
N PRO A 148 15.28 11.13 -22.25
CA PRO A 148 15.94 10.61 -23.44
C PRO A 148 15.14 9.47 -24.07
N ASP A 149 15.40 9.14 -25.32
CA ASP A 149 14.84 7.95 -25.96
C ASP A 149 15.45 6.66 -25.38
N GLY A 150 14.64 5.59 -25.31
CA GLY A 150 15.07 4.28 -24.80
C GLY A 150 14.78 4.05 -23.32
N GLU A 151 15.30 2.93 -22.79
CA GLU A 151 15.17 2.53 -21.39
C GLU A 151 16.29 3.14 -20.55
N PHE A 152 16.00 3.52 -19.30
CA PHE A 152 16.95 4.18 -18.40
C PHE A 152 16.67 3.90 -16.93
N LEU A 153 17.68 4.10 -16.09
CA LEU A 153 17.53 4.18 -14.64
C LEU A 153 17.28 5.64 -14.24
N LEU A 154 16.23 5.90 -13.48
CA LEU A 154 15.87 7.23 -13.02
C LEU A 154 16.49 7.51 -11.66
N VAL A 155 17.28 8.58 -11.58
CA VAL A 155 17.93 9.03 -10.33
C VAL A 155 17.40 10.42 -9.99
N ALA A 156 16.96 10.62 -8.75
CA ALA A 156 16.40 11.90 -8.30
C ALA A 156 16.80 12.22 -6.85
N GLU A 157 16.68 13.48 -6.45
CA GLU A 157 16.73 13.83 -5.04
C GLU A 157 15.53 13.22 -4.30
N ASP A 158 14.32 13.51 -4.81
CA ASP A 158 13.04 12.91 -4.45
C ASP A 158 12.07 13.11 -5.62
N LEU A 159 10.95 12.41 -5.63
CA LEU A 159 9.92 12.52 -6.67
C LEU A 159 8.56 12.81 -6.02
N ALA A 160 7.94 13.91 -6.46
CA ALA A 160 6.59 14.24 -6.07
C ALA A 160 5.57 13.28 -6.72
N PRO A 161 4.37 13.10 -6.12
CA PRO A 161 3.32 12.27 -6.68
C PRO A 161 2.96 12.61 -8.12
N SER A 162 2.79 13.89 -8.44
CA SER A 162 2.45 14.36 -9.78
C SER A 162 3.56 14.10 -10.80
N GLU A 163 4.82 14.13 -10.37
CA GLU A 163 5.98 13.80 -11.18
C GLU A 163 5.99 12.30 -11.53
N THR A 164 5.73 11.44 -10.55
CA THR A 164 5.69 9.98 -10.76
C THR A 164 4.60 9.52 -11.72
N ILE A 165 3.47 10.25 -11.78
CA ILE A 165 2.37 9.96 -12.72
C ILE A 165 2.77 10.27 -14.17
N GLN A 166 3.62 11.30 -14.38
CA GLN A 166 4.06 11.71 -15.70
C GLN A 166 5.15 10.83 -16.32
N LEU A 167 5.81 10.02 -15.51
CA LEU A 167 6.94 9.21 -15.96
C LEU A 167 6.51 8.12 -16.96
N PRO A 168 7.32 7.86 -18.01
CA PRO A 168 7.11 6.76 -18.95
C PRO A 168 7.52 5.43 -18.31
N ARG A 169 6.62 4.82 -17.57
CA ARG A 169 6.84 3.65 -16.71
C ARG A 169 7.49 2.48 -17.43
N GLU A 170 7.09 2.25 -18.69
CA GLU A 170 7.58 1.15 -19.53
C GLU A 170 9.07 1.28 -19.89
N ARG A 171 9.65 2.47 -19.69
CA ARG A 171 11.03 2.79 -20.05
C ARG A 171 11.97 2.87 -18.84
N ILE A 172 11.42 2.79 -17.63
CA ILE A 172 12.20 2.92 -16.40
C ILE A 172 12.66 1.56 -15.92
N LEU A 173 13.98 1.36 -15.92
CA LEU A 173 14.60 0.12 -15.48
C LEU A 173 14.78 0.04 -13.96
N ALA A 174 15.00 1.18 -13.30
CA ALA A 174 15.13 1.28 -11.84
C ALA A 174 14.84 2.70 -11.36
N PHE A 175 14.47 2.84 -10.08
CA PHE A 175 14.42 4.11 -9.37
C PHE A 175 15.54 4.19 -8.32
N VAL A 176 16.22 5.33 -8.24
CA VAL A 176 17.17 5.61 -7.16
C VAL A 176 16.91 7.02 -6.65
N THR A 177 16.48 7.16 -5.40
CA THR A 177 16.28 8.48 -4.78
C THR A 177 17.21 8.69 -3.60
N ARG A 178 17.69 9.92 -3.41
CA ARG A 178 18.53 10.30 -2.26
C ARG A 178 17.71 10.44 -0.99
N GLN A 179 16.48 10.87 -1.12
CA GLN A 179 15.51 11.02 -0.04
C GLN A 179 14.38 9.99 -0.17
N GLY A 180 13.35 10.14 0.64
CA GLY A 180 12.19 9.24 0.65
C GLY A 180 12.28 8.17 1.73
N SER A 181 11.23 7.36 1.81
CA SER A 181 11.13 6.23 2.74
C SER A 181 10.63 5.00 2.00
N SER A 182 10.61 3.87 2.67
CA SER A 182 10.00 2.64 2.14
C SER A 182 8.50 2.77 1.86
N SER A 183 7.84 3.81 2.39
CA SER A 183 6.43 4.15 2.17
C SER A 183 6.22 5.36 1.26
N SER A 184 7.28 5.95 0.69
CA SER A 184 7.17 7.07 -0.25
C SER A 184 6.42 6.69 -1.53
N HIS A 185 5.87 7.67 -2.24
CA HIS A 185 5.16 7.45 -3.51
C HIS A 185 6.04 6.74 -4.55
N THR A 186 7.32 7.09 -4.63
CA THR A 186 8.30 6.40 -5.49
C THR A 186 8.45 4.93 -5.10
N ALA A 187 8.50 4.63 -3.81
CA ALA A 187 8.60 3.27 -3.30
C ALA A 187 7.34 2.45 -3.62
N ILE A 188 6.16 3.04 -3.46
CA ILE A 188 4.88 2.40 -3.81
C ILE A 188 4.83 2.14 -5.32
N LEU A 189 5.20 3.11 -6.14
CA LEU A 189 5.22 2.97 -7.60
C LEU A 189 6.20 1.87 -8.04
N ALA A 190 7.40 1.83 -7.48
CA ALA A 190 8.40 0.80 -7.79
C ALA A 190 7.89 -0.61 -7.50
N ARG A 191 7.20 -0.81 -6.36
CA ARG A 191 6.57 -2.10 -6.03
C ARG A 191 5.43 -2.46 -6.98
N THR A 192 4.59 -1.49 -7.32
CA THR A 192 3.47 -1.70 -8.26
C THR A 192 3.98 -2.11 -9.65
N LEU A 193 5.07 -1.50 -10.10
CA LEU A 193 5.67 -1.78 -11.42
C LEU A 193 6.66 -2.96 -11.40
N ASN A 194 6.97 -3.52 -10.22
CA ASN A 194 8.01 -4.54 -10.04
C ASN A 194 9.38 -4.09 -10.57
N ILE A 195 9.74 -2.84 -10.34
CA ILE A 195 10.98 -2.21 -10.80
C ILE A 195 11.98 -2.14 -9.63
N PRO A 196 13.24 -2.61 -9.79
CA PRO A 196 14.28 -2.46 -8.78
C PRO A 196 14.41 -1.01 -8.31
N SER A 197 14.47 -0.80 -6.99
CA SER A 197 14.43 0.56 -6.46
C SER A 197 15.19 0.69 -5.15
N LEU A 198 15.90 1.81 -5.01
CA LEU A 198 16.61 2.23 -3.81
C LEU A 198 16.12 3.62 -3.39
N VAL A 199 15.86 3.80 -2.11
CA VAL A 199 15.61 5.11 -1.50
C VAL A 199 16.68 5.41 -0.45
N GLN A 200 16.76 6.64 0.05
CA GLN A 200 17.81 7.06 1.00
C GLN A 200 19.22 6.70 0.51
N SER A 201 19.42 6.81 -0.79
CA SER A 201 20.69 6.48 -1.42
C SER A 201 21.71 7.58 -1.18
N ASN A 202 22.97 7.19 -0.92
CA ASN A 202 24.07 8.11 -0.81
C ASN A 202 24.70 8.50 -2.17
N ILE A 203 23.96 8.31 -3.27
CA ILE A 203 24.42 8.62 -4.64
C ILE A 203 24.50 10.13 -4.85
N GLU A 204 25.59 10.60 -5.46
CA GLU A 204 25.73 12.00 -5.84
C GLU A 204 25.22 12.22 -7.27
N LEU A 205 24.22 13.11 -7.42
CA LEU A 205 23.57 13.35 -8.73
C LEU A 205 24.56 13.83 -9.78
N ALA A 206 25.55 14.66 -9.42
CA ALA A 206 26.59 15.12 -10.31
C ALA A 206 27.50 14.00 -10.86
N ASP A 207 27.66 12.93 -10.11
CA ASP A 207 28.42 11.76 -10.57
C ASP A 207 27.63 10.95 -11.61
N VAL A 208 26.30 10.89 -11.44
CA VAL A 208 25.41 10.18 -12.37
C VAL A 208 25.30 10.89 -13.71
N GLU A 209 25.27 12.24 -13.73
CA GLU A 209 25.20 13.03 -14.99
C GLU A 209 26.34 12.75 -15.96
N ASN A 210 27.47 12.33 -15.45
CA ASN A 210 28.68 12.10 -16.23
C ASN A 210 28.99 10.60 -16.42
N CYS A 211 28.10 9.69 -15.96
CA CYS A 211 28.32 8.26 -16.09
C CYS A 211 27.79 7.72 -17.43
N GLU A 212 28.45 6.67 -17.92
CA GLU A 212 27.96 5.92 -19.09
C GLU A 212 26.91 4.88 -18.67
N ILE A 213 27.14 4.23 -17.52
CA ILE A 213 26.32 3.13 -17.03
C ILE A 213 26.11 3.27 -15.53
N LEU A 214 24.87 3.14 -15.10
CA LEU A 214 24.49 2.89 -13.70
C LEU A 214 24.01 1.44 -13.57
N ALA A 215 24.42 0.79 -12.50
CA ALA A 215 23.87 -0.51 -12.11
C ALA A 215 23.32 -0.44 -10.69
N VAL A 216 22.20 -1.10 -10.46
CA VAL A 216 21.48 -1.14 -9.17
C VAL A 216 21.21 -2.59 -8.80
N ASP A 217 21.64 -2.98 -7.61
CA ASP A 217 21.34 -4.27 -7.00
C ASP A 217 20.34 -4.09 -5.86
N GLY A 218 19.07 -4.17 -6.15
CA GLY A 218 17.97 -4.07 -5.19
C GLY A 218 17.87 -5.24 -4.20
N PHE A 219 18.65 -6.30 -4.34
CA PHE A 219 18.77 -7.37 -3.33
C PHE A 219 19.66 -6.95 -2.16
N THR A 220 20.76 -6.23 -2.48
CA THR A 220 21.76 -5.82 -1.49
C THR A 220 21.68 -4.35 -1.10
N GLY A 221 20.95 -3.54 -1.88
CA GLY A 221 20.90 -2.10 -1.73
C GLY A 221 22.08 -1.36 -2.34
N ASN A 222 22.97 -2.04 -3.08
CA ASN A 222 24.13 -1.42 -3.67
C ASN A 222 23.85 -0.78 -5.02
N TRP A 223 24.53 0.32 -5.30
CA TRP A 223 24.58 0.93 -6.62
C TRP A 223 26.03 1.10 -7.09
N TYR A 224 26.23 1.12 -8.41
CA TYR A 224 27.54 1.16 -9.07
C TYR A 224 27.50 2.10 -10.26
N ILE A 225 28.29 3.16 -10.24
CA ILE A 225 28.53 4.07 -11.36
C ILE A 225 29.77 3.54 -12.13
N ASP A 226 29.60 3.33 -13.43
CA ASP A 226 30.63 2.79 -14.35
C ASP A 226 31.34 1.57 -13.74
N PRO A 227 30.59 0.48 -13.46
CA PRO A 227 31.16 -0.73 -12.87
C PRO A 227 32.28 -1.31 -13.75
N ASP A 228 33.33 -1.79 -13.11
CA ASP A 228 34.40 -2.48 -13.82
C ASP A 228 33.93 -3.82 -14.41
N ALA A 229 34.76 -4.43 -15.25
CA ALA A 229 34.41 -5.65 -15.98
C ALA A 229 34.08 -6.84 -15.05
N GLU A 230 34.73 -6.93 -13.89
CA GLU A 230 34.47 -7.98 -12.90
C GLU A 230 33.10 -7.77 -12.22
N THR A 231 32.85 -6.58 -11.71
CA THR A 231 31.56 -6.20 -11.10
C THR A 231 30.41 -6.34 -12.12
N MET A 232 30.61 -5.87 -13.36
CA MET A 232 29.63 -6.00 -14.43
C MET A 232 29.28 -7.46 -14.71
N THR A 233 30.28 -8.35 -14.70
CA THR A 233 30.06 -9.78 -14.92
C THR A 233 29.21 -10.39 -13.81
N VAL A 234 29.48 -10.03 -12.55
CA VAL A 234 28.70 -10.50 -11.39
C VAL A 234 27.26 -9.98 -11.45
N LEU A 235 27.08 -8.69 -11.77
CA LEU A 235 25.74 -8.09 -11.83
C LEU A 235 24.90 -8.66 -12.98
N LYS A 236 25.50 -8.87 -14.16
CA LYS A 236 24.83 -9.54 -15.30
C LYS A 236 24.46 -10.99 -14.98
N ALA A 237 25.31 -11.71 -14.27
CA ALA A 237 25.00 -13.07 -13.82
C ALA A 237 23.80 -13.07 -12.87
N LYS A 238 23.78 -12.19 -11.87
CA LYS A 238 22.62 -12.03 -10.96
C LYS A 238 21.34 -11.62 -11.70
N GLN A 239 21.44 -10.72 -12.66
CA GLN A 239 20.30 -10.30 -13.48
C GLN A 239 19.74 -11.47 -14.30
N ALA A 240 20.62 -12.24 -14.92
CA ALA A 240 20.24 -13.43 -15.70
C ALA A 240 19.63 -14.51 -14.80
N GLU A 241 20.18 -14.75 -13.61
CA GLU A 241 19.66 -15.67 -12.63
C GLU A 241 18.24 -15.24 -12.17
N ALA A 242 18.05 -13.98 -11.78
CA ALA A 242 16.74 -13.46 -11.39
C ALA A 242 15.70 -13.54 -12.53
N ALA A 243 16.13 -13.32 -13.78
CA ALA A 243 15.26 -13.47 -14.95
C ALA A 243 14.90 -14.95 -15.21
N ALA A 244 15.86 -15.86 -15.05
CA ALA A 244 15.64 -17.29 -15.18
C ALA A 244 14.72 -17.82 -14.07
N ASP A 245 14.89 -17.36 -12.84
CA ASP A 245 14.02 -17.70 -11.71
C ASP A 245 12.60 -17.23 -11.96
N ARG A 246 12.42 -15.99 -12.42
CA ARG A 246 11.09 -15.45 -12.79
C ARG A 246 10.45 -16.28 -13.91
N ALA A 247 11.20 -16.62 -14.96
CA ALA A 247 10.72 -17.46 -16.04
C ALA A 247 10.37 -18.89 -15.56
N ALA A 248 11.15 -19.44 -14.62
CA ALA A 248 10.87 -20.73 -14.01
C ALA A 248 9.59 -20.69 -13.15
N LEU A 249 9.31 -19.59 -12.47
CA LEU A 249 8.07 -19.40 -11.70
C LEU A 249 6.84 -19.34 -12.61
N GLU A 250 6.93 -18.72 -13.78
CA GLU A 250 5.83 -18.68 -14.76
C GLU A 250 5.37 -20.09 -15.20
N ALA A 251 6.24 -21.10 -15.13
CA ALA A 251 5.88 -22.48 -15.41
C ALA A 251 4.90 -23.09 -14.38
N TYR A 252 4.69 -22.41 -13.24
CA TYR A 252 3.72 -22.80 -12.22
C TYR A 252 2.39 -22.07 -12.34
N ARG A 253 2.28 -21.07 -13.20
CA ARG A 253 1.02 -20.37 -13.48
C ARG A 253 -0.03 -21.33 -14.00
N GLY A 254 -1.25 -21.23 -13.44
CA GLY A 254 -2.38 -22.10 -13.77
C GLY A 254 -2.29 -23.52 -13.23
N LYS A 255 -1.22 -23.89 -12.51
CA LYS A 255 -1.17 -25.18 -11.82
C LYS A 255 -1.96 -25.11 -10.52
N GLU A 256 -2.60 -26.21 -10.15
CA GLU A 256 -3.18 -26.35 -8.82
C GLU A 256 -2.07 -26.42 -7.75
N SER A 257 -2.29 -25.74 -6.62
CA SER A 257 -1.34 -25.73 -5.50
C SER A 257 -1.51 -26.99 -4.66
N ILE A 258 -0.97 -28.10 -5.16
CA ILE A 258 -1.06 -29.43 -4.55
C ILE A 258 0.33 -29.98 -4.34
N THR A 259 0.61 -30.48 -3.12
CA THR A 259 1.85 -31.19 -2.80
C THR A 259 1.93 -32.54 -3.53
N ARG A 260 3.12 -33.14 -3.60
CA ARG A 260 3.29 -34.47 -4.21
C ARG A 260 2.53 -35.57 -3.48
N SER A 261 2.25 -35.41 -2.18
CA SER A 261 1.39 -36.33 -1.43
C SER A 261 -0.11 -36.12 -1.67
N GLY A 262 -0.51 -35.08 -2.40
CA GLY A 262 -1.91 -34.77 -2.72
C GLY A 262 -2.60 -33.80 -1.76
N LYS A 263 -1.88 -33.12 -0.86
CA LYS A 263 -2.48 -32.06 -0.01
C LYS A 263 -2.69 -30.79 -0.82
N LYS A 264 -3.93 -30.29 -0.85
CA LYS A 264 -4.27 -29.01 -1.49
C LYS A 264 -4.05 -27.85 -0.52
N ILE A 265 -3.33 -26.84 -0.96
CA ILE A 265 -3.05 -25.60 -0.22
C ILE A 265 -3.60 -24.44 -1.02
N LEU A 266 -4.49 -23.66 -0.44
CA LEU A 266 -5.01 -22.44 -1.07
C LEU A 266 -3.96 -21.34 -0.98
N LEU A 267 -3.50 -20.83 -2.11
CA LEU A 267 -2.59 -19.67 -2.17
C LEU A 267 -3.39 -18.41 -2.48
N ALA A 268 -3.57 -17.58 -1.47
CA ALA A 268 -4.44 -16.43 -1.48
C ALA A 268 -3.67 -15.11 -1.43
N ALA A 269 -4.31 -14.04 -1.90
CA ALA A 269 -3.76 -12.70 -1.83
C ALA A 269 -4.18 -11.95 -0.58
N ASN A 270 -3.31 -11.06 -0.09
CA ASN A 270 -3.66 -9.96 0.81
C ASN A 270 -3.93 -8.72 -0.03
N ILE A 271 -5.09 -8.10 0.13
CA ILE A 271 -5.51 -6.91 -0.61
C ILE A 271 -6.03 -5.81 0.34
N GLY A 272 -6.00 -4.56 -0.11
CA GLY A 272 -6.57 -3.40 0.57
C GLY A 272 -7.68 -2.71 -0.22
N SER A 273 -7.75 -2.95 -1.54
CA SER A 273 -8.69 -2.27 -2.42
C SER A 273 -9.27 -3.21 -3.48
N PRO A 274 -10.36 -2.83 -4.16
CA PRO A 274 -10.87 -3.58 -5.32
C PRO A 274 -9.85 -3.68 -6.47
N GLU A 275 -9.01 -2.69 -6.68
CA GLU A 275 -7.96 -2.66 -7.70
C GLU A 275 -6.89 -3.73 -7.42
N ASP A 276 -6.59 -3.98 -6.15
CA ASP A 276 -5.68 -5.06 -5.74
C ASP A 276 -6.25 -6.45 -6.08
N ALA A 277 -7.58 -6.60 -6.13
CA ALA A 277 -8.22 -7.85 -6.52
C ALA A 277 -7.95 -8.18 -8.00
N GLU A 278 -7.92 -7.18 -8.89
CA GLU A 278 -7.53 -7.36 -10.29
C GLU A 278 -6.07 -7.83 -10.40
N ALA A 279 -5.17 -7.20 -9.62
CA ALA A 279 -3.77 -7.61 -9.54
C ALA A 279 -3.61 -9.03 -8.97
N ALA A 280 -4.44 -9.41 -7.99
CA ALA A 280 -4.44 -10.75 -7.43
C ALA A 280 -4.85 -11.82 -8.48
N VAL A 281 -5.88 -11.54 -9.27
CA VAL A 281 -6.30 -12.40 -10.38
C VAL A 281 -5.19 -12.51 -11.44
N ALA A 282 -4.57 -11.38 -11.81
CA ALA A 282 -3.46 -11.36 -12.76
C ALA A 282 -2.23 -12.13 -12.26
N ALA A 283 -2.00 -12.17 -10.94
CA ALA A 283 -0.95 -12.95 -10.30
C ALA A 283 -1.30 -14.44 -10.10
N ASP A 284 -2.47 -14.88 -10.58
CA ASP A 284 -2.94 -16.26 -10.48
C ASP A 284 -3.22 -16.71 -9.03
N CYS A 285 -3.74 -15.81 -8.17
CA CYS A 285 -4.19 -16.15 -6.82
C CYS A 285 -5.44 -17.04 -6.86
N GLU A 286 -5.52 -17.98 -5.92
CA GLU A 286 -6.65 -18.90 -5.80
C GLU A 286 -7.78 -18.34 -4.91
N GLY A 287 -7.55 -17.20 -4.27
CA GLY A 287 -8.49 -16.49 -3.42
C GLY A 287 -7.91 -15.21 -2.84
N VAL A 288 -8.69 -14.55 -2.01
CA VAL A 288 -8.26 -13.46 -1.13
C VAL A 288 -8.38 -13.95 0.30
N GLY A 289 -7.24 -14.19 0.97
CA GLY A 289 -7.21 -14.66 2.35
C GLY A 289 -7.27 -13.53 3.37
N LEU A 290 -7.01 -12.29 2.92
CA LEU A 290 -7.16 -11.09 3.73
C LEU A 290 -7.50 -9.88 2.86
N MET A 291 -8.74 -9.43 2.92
CA MET A 291 -9.11 -8.08 2.50
C MET A 291 -9.10 -7.16 3.73
N ARG A 292 -8.20 -6.19 3.74
CA ARG A 292 -8.07 -5.20 4.81
C ARG A 292 -9.07 -4.08 4.59
N SER A 293 -10.18 -4.11 5.35
CA SER A 293 -11.25 -3.13 5.19
C SER A 293 -10.91 -1.72 5.72
N GLU A 294 -9.89 -1.58 6.55
CA GLU A 294 -9.50 -0.28 7.10
C GLU A 294 -9.11 0.75 6.04
N PHE A 295 -8.64 0.32 4.87
CA PHE A 295 -8.36 1.23 3.75
C PHE A 295 -9.61 1.94 3.23
N LEU A 296 -10.81 1.38 3.44
CA LEU A 296 -12.08 2.04 3.12
C LEU A 296 -12.47 3.15 4.12
N TYR A 297 -11.77 3.21 5.26
CA TYR A 297 -11.99 4.17 6.33
C TYR A 297 -10.89 5.22 6.44
N LEU A 298 -9.70 4.96 5.88
CA LEU A 298 -8.57 5.88 5.92
C LEU A 298 -8.68 6.93 4.81
N GLY A 299 -8.09 8.13 5.06
CA GLY A 299 -8.04 9.21 4.06
C GLY A 299 -9.39 9.90 3.81
N ARG A 300 -10.32 9.84 4.76
CA ARG A 300 -11.67 10.41 4.69
C ARG A 300 -11.95 11.30 5.90
N ASP A 301 -12.92 12.18 5.75
CA ASP A 301 -13.39 13.08 6.83
C ASP A 301 -14.64 12.56 7.54
N THR A 302 -15.29 11.52 6.99
CA THR A 302 -16.54 10.95 7.52
C THR A 302 -16.51 9.42 7.45
N LEU A 303 -17.30 8.77 8.30
CA LEU A 303 -17.54 7.33 8.21
C LEU A 303 -18.03 6.96 6.80
N PRO A 304 -17.52 5.86 6.22
CA PRO A 304 -18.09 5.33 5.00
C PRO A 304 -19.53 4.88 5.24
N THR A 305 -20.40 5.16 4.29
CA THR A 305 -21.78 4.70 4.30
C THR A 305 -21.87 3.19 4.04
N GLU A 306 -23.00 2.57 4.40
CA GLU A 306 -23.29 1.17 4.07
C GLU A 306 -23.18 0.92 2.55
N ASP A 307 -23.66 1.86 1.72
CA ASP A 307 -23.65 1.71 0.27
C ASP A 307 -22.23 1.80 -0.33
N GLU A 308 -21.39 2.70 0.16
CA GLU A 308 -19.98 2.79 -0.26
C GLU A 308 -19.22 1.50 0.07
N LEU A 309 -19.40 0.97 1.28
CA LEU A 309 -18.82 -0.31 1.69
C LEU A 309 -19.36 -1.47 0.86
N PHE A 310 -20.67 -1.48 0.60
CA PHE A 310 -21.31 -2.49 -0.23
C PHE A 310 -20.75 -2.52 -1.65
N GLU A 311 -20.62 -1.38 -2.32
CA GLU A 311 -20.08 -1.32 -3.67
C GLU A 311 -18.61 -1.79 -3.72
N ALA A 312 -17.80 -1.46 -2.72
CA ALA A 312 -16.42 -1.93 -2.63
C ALA A 312 -16.35 -3.46 -2.48
N TYR A 313 -17.12 -4.05 -1.56
CA TYR A 313 -17.12 -5.51 -1.34
C TYR A 313 -17.73 -6.27 -2.51
N LYS A 314 -18.79 -5.75 -3.12
CA LYS A 314 -19.40 -6.29 -4.33
C LYS A 314 -18.40 -6.32 -5.49
N LYS A 315 -17.69 -5.22 -5.75
CA LYS A 315 -16.68 -5.15 -6.81
C LYS A 315 -15.60 -6.22 -6.63
N VAL A 316 -15.08 -6.39 -5.41
CA VAL A 316 -14.11 -7.45 -5.10
C VAL A 316 -14.73 -8.84 -5.32
N ALA A 317 -15.97 -9.08 -4.87
CA ALA A 317 -16.66 -10.35 -5.06
C ALA A 317 -16.84 -10.70 -6.54
N GLU A 318 -17.26 -9.73 -7.36
CA GLU A 318 -17.44 -9.89 -8.81
C GLU A 318 -16.11 -10.17 -9.54
N ILE A 319 -15.02 -9.47 -9.19
CA ILE A 319 -13.68 -9.70 -9.76
C ILE A 319 -13.17 -11.10 -9.42
N MET A 320 -13.36 -11.54 -8.18
CA MET A 320 -12.88 -12.85 -7.71
C MET A 320 -13.76 -14.01 -8.16
N GLY A 321 -15.04 -13.76 -8.47
CA GLY A 321 -16.01 -14.78 -8.90
C GLY A 321 -16.20 -15.88 -7.85
N ASP A 322 -15.97 -17.15 -8.21
CA ASP A 322 -16.16 -18.29 -7.30
C ASP A 322 -15.01 -18.46 -6.28
N ARG A 323 -13.92 -17.70 -6.43
CA ARG A 323 -12.78 -17.77 -5.51
C ARG A 323 -13.15 -17.20 -4.14
N PRO A 324 -12.70 -17.80 -3.03
CA PRO A 324 -13.01 -17.30 -1.69
C PRO A 324 -12.39 -15.92 -1.44
N VAL A 325 -13.16 -15.06 -0.75
CA VAL A 325 -12.71 -13.74 -0.31
C VAL A 325 -12.99 -13.60 1.17
N VAL A 326 -11.93 -13.54 1.97
CA VAL A 326 -12.01 -13.29 3.42
C VAL A 326 -11.91 -11.79 3.69
N ILE A 327 -13.00 -11.19 4.12
CA ILE A 327 -13.07 -9.77 4.50
C ILE A 327 -12.81 -9.65 6.00
N ARG A 328 -11.73 -8.98 6.39
CA ARG A 328 -11.49 -8.61 7.77
C ARG A 328 -12.32 -7.36 8.10
N THR A 329 -13.11 -7.42 9.16
CA THR A 329 -13.78 -6.22 9.68
C THR A 329 -12.77 -5.21 10.22
N LEU A 330 -13.23 -3.99 10.47
CA LEU A 330 -12.40 -2.86 10.85
C LEU A 330 -11.36 -3.20 11.92
N ASP A 331 -10.08 -2.93 11.63
CA ASP A 331 -8.95 -3.07 12.56
C ASP A 331 -8.19 -1.74 12.69
N ILE A 332 -8.87 -0.74 13.23
CA ILE A 332 -8.32 0.58 13.57
C ILE A 332 -8.28 0.71 15.09
N GLY A 333 -7.29 1.41 15.60
CA GLY A 333 -7.12 1.79 16.99
C GLY A 333 -6.65 3.25 17.10
N ALA A 334 -6.39 3.71 18.32
CA ALA A 334 -5.92 5.07 18.59
C ALA A 334 -4.50 5.37 18.05
N ASP A 335 -3.81 4.36 17.53
CA ASP A 335 -2.53 4.46 16.82
C ASP A 335 -2.69 5.08 15.42
N LYS A 336 -3.89 4.99 14.84
CA LYS A 336 -4.23 5.59 13.56
C LYS A 336 -5.12 6.81 13.81
N GLN A 337 -4.62 7.98 13.43
CA GLN A 337 -5.35 9.23 13.62
C GLN A 337 -6.48 9.32 12.59
N VAL A 338 -7.65 8.81 12.95
CA VAL A 338 -8.89 8.95 12.18
C VAL A 338 -9.81 9.87 12.99
N SER A 339 -9.73 11.17 12.69
CA SER A 339 -10.39 12.24 13.48
C SER A 339 -11.88 12.03 13.69
N TYR A 340 -12.59 11.60 12.66
CA TYR A 340 -14.04 11.39 12.72
C TYR A 340 -14.45 10.16 13.55
N LEU A 341 -13.53 9.25 13.88
CA LEU A 341 -13.80 8.17 14.82
C LEU A 341 -13.83 8.65 16.27
N GLY A 342 -13.27 9.84 16.56
CA GLY A 342 -13.28 10.42 17.90
C GLY A 342 -12.67 9.51 18.95
N LEU A 343 -11.64 8.74 18.60
CA LEU A 343 -10.93 7.87 19.53
C LEU A 343 -10.05 8.72 20.43
N GLU A 344 -10.17 8.53 21.73
CA GLU A 344 -9.31 9.20 22.70
C GLU A 344 -7.88 8.69 22.57
N LYS A 345 -6.91 9.57 22.82
CA LYS A 345 -5.51 9.19 22.83
C LYS A 345 -5.23 8.23 23.99
N GLU A 346 -4.67 7.08 23.69
CA GLU A 346 -4.29 6.06 24.65
C GLU A 346 -2.77 6.00 24.85
N GLU A 347 -2.31 5.65 26.06
CA GLU A 347 -0.88 5.47 26.34
C GLU A 347 -0.31 4.24 25.61
N ASN A 348 -1.12 3.20 25.41
CA ASN A 348 -0.75 1.95 24.74
C ASN A 348 -1.81 1.57 23.70
N PRO A 349 -1.89 2.28 22.57
CA PRO A 349 -2.95 2.08 21.57
C PRO A 349 -3.07 0.63 21.07
N ALA A 350 -1.96 -0.07 20.91
CA ALA A 350 -1.94 -1.46 20.48
C ALA A 350 -2.63 -2.42 21.48
N LEU A 351 -2.72 -2.05 22.77
CA LEU A 351 -3.37 -2.81 23.83
C LEU A 351 -4.75 -2.27 24.18
N GLY A 352 -5.17 -1.17 23.59
CA GLY A 352 -6.35 -0.40 23.91
C GLY A 352 -7.60 -0.79 23.12
N LEU A 353 -8.40 0.21 22.82
CA LEU A 353 -9.66 0.09 22.08
C LEU A 353 -9.34 0.04 20.58
N ARG A 354 -9.29 -1.17 20.00
CA ARG A 354 -9.05 -1.40 18.58
C ARG A 354 -9.80 -2.62 18.05
N GLY A 355 -9.95 -2.69 16.72
CA GLY A 355 -10.51 -3.85 16.03
C GLY A 355 -11.91 -4.21 16.53
N LEU A 356 -12.13 -5.49 16.82
CA LEU A 356 -13.44 -5.97 17.28
C LEU A 356 -13.93 -5.27 18.55
N ARG A 357 -13.04 -4.78 19.42
CA ARG A 357 -13.44 -4.05 20.64
C ARG A 357 -14.17 -2.75 20.31
N ILE A 358 -13.68 -1.99 19.32
CA ILE A 358 -14.41 -0.81 18.80
C ILE A 358 -15.75 -1.25 18.23
N CYS A 359 -15.73 -2.25 17.37
CA CYS A 359 -16.92 -2.74 16.67
C CYS A 359 -18.04 -3.16 17.63
N LEU A 360 -17.72 -3.85 18.74
CA LEU A 360 -18.70 -4.28 19.74
C LEU A 360 -19.17 -3.17 20.68
N THR A 361 -18.41 -2.08 20.80
CA THR A 361 -18.79 -0.93 21.66
C THR A 361 -19.43 0.21 20.89
N ARG A 362 -19.26 0.25 19.55
CA ARG A 362 -19.74 1.30 18.66
C ARG A 362 -20.48 0.68 17.48
N GLU A 363 -21.71 0.23 17.74
CA GLU A 363 -22.53 -0.44 16.72
C GLU A 363 -22.77 0.44 15.47
N GLU A 364 -22.78 1.76 15.63
CA GLU A 364 -22.93 2.71 14.51
C GLU A 364 -21.83 2.60 13.45
N ILE A 365 -20.66 2.05 13.83
CA ILE A 365 -19.56 1.74 12.89
C ILE A 365 -19.70 0.32 12.36
N PHE A 366 -20.07 -0.63 13.23
CA PHE A 366 -20.03 -2.04 12.91
C PHE A 366 -21.24 -2.52 12.08
N ARG A 367 -22.44 -2.00 12.38
CA ARG A 367 -23.68 -2.41 11.66
C ARG A 367 -23.61 -2.10 10.15
N PRO A 368 -23.24 -0.88 9.70
CA PRO A 368 -23.11 -0.60 8.26
C PRO A 368 -22.12 -1.53 7.57
N GLN A 369 -20.99 -1.84 8.21
CA GLN A 369 -19.99 -2.74 7.64
C GLN A 369 -20.52 -4.16 7.47
N LEU A 370 -21.12 -4.73 8.49
CA LEU A 370 -21.67 -6.09 8.43
C LEU A 370 -22.83 -6.20 7.43
N ARG A 371 -23.74 -5.20 7.39
CA ARG A 371 -24.83 -5.15 6.41
C ARG A 371 -24.29 -5.09 4.99
N ALA A 372 -23.28 -4.26 4.74
CA ALA A 372 -22.62 -4.15 3.44
C ALA A 372 -22.02 -5.50 2.99
N ILE A 373 -21.33 -6.22 3.88
CA ILE A 373 -20.76 -7.54 3.57
C ILE A 373 -21.88 -8.56 3.29
N LEU A 374 -22.94 -8.59 4.12
CA LEU A 374 -24.08 -9.48 3.93
C LEU A 374 -24.81 -9.21 2.61
N ARG A 375 -25.01 -7.95 2.24
CA ARG A 375 -25.58 -7.55 0.94
C ARG A 375 -24.69 -7.98 -0.22
N ALA A 376 -23.37 -7.86 -0.07
CA ALA A 376 -22.41 -8.25 -1.10
C ALA A 376 -22.28 -9.79 -1.25
N SER A 377 -22.75 -10.59 -0.30
CA SER A 377 -22.60 -12.05 -0.30
C SER A 377 -23.23 -12.77 -1.49
N VAL A 378 -24.21 -12.16 -2.15
CA VAL A 378 -24.88 -12.75 -3.34
C VAL A 378 -24.04 -12.66 -4.61
N TYR A 379 -22.99 -11.81 -4.62
CA TYR A 379 -22.15 -11.54 -5.79
C TYR A 379 -20.87 -12.40 -5.86
N GLY A 380 -20.54 -13.16 -4.82
CA GLY A 380 -19.37 -14.03 -4.80
C GLY A 380 -19.25 -14.88 -3.55
N ASN A 381 -18.11 -15.52 -3.35
CA ASN A 381 -17.82 -16.40 -2.21
C ASN A 381 -17.16 -15.62 -1.06
N LEU A 382 -17.96 -14.83 -0.35
CA LEU A 382 -17.49 -13.99 0.75
C LEU A 382 -17.47 -14.74 2.08
N GLN A 383 -16.45 -14.43 2.89
CA GLN A 383 -16.29 -14.88 4.27
C GLN A 383 -15.92 -13.68 5.14
N VAL A 384 -16.33 -13.67 6.41
CA VAL A 384 -16.03 -12.60 7.36
C VAL A 384 -15.03 -13.08 8.40
N MET A 385 -14.05 -12.24 8.70
CA MET A 385 -13.05 -12.48 9.72
C MET A 385 -13.00 -11.34 10.72
N PHE A 386 -13.09 -11.67 12.01
CA PHE A 386 -12.98 -10.69 13.09
C PHE A 386 -11.56 -10.60 13.62
N PRO A 387 -10.95 -9.36 13.62
CA PRO A 387 -9.62 -9.11 14.18
C PRO A 387 -9.66 -8.99 15.71
N MET A 388 -8.51 -9.10 16.37
CA MET A 388 -8.30 -8.80 17.78
C MET A 388 -9.20 -9.57 18.78
N VAL A 389 -9.73 -10.72 18.37
CA VAL A 389 -10.48 -11.59 19.26
C VAL A 389 -9.57 -12.10 20.38
N ALA A 390 -10.04 -12.03 21.62
CA ALA A 390 -9.32 -12.53 22.79
C ALA A 390 -10.15 -13.54 23.62
N SER A 391 -11.44 -13.66 23.32
CA SER A 391 -12.34 -14.56 24.08
C SER A 391 -13.52 -15.05 23.24
N VAL A 392 -14.12 -16.18 23.67
CA VAL A 392 -15.26 -16.80 22.99
C VAL A 392 -16.50 -15.91 23.03
N TRP A 393 -16.69 -15.11 24.09
CA TRP A 393 -17.86 -14.25 24.18
C TRP A 393 -17.86 -13.13 23.15
N GLU A 394 -16.68 -12.59 22.79
CA GLU A 394 -16.52 -11.56 21.75
C GLU A 394 -16.96 -12.11 20.39
N LEU A 395 -16.49 -13.31 20.05
CA LEU A 395 -16.91 -14.00 18.83
C LEU A 395 -18.42 -14.25 18.80
N LYS A 396 -18.99 -14.74 19.91
CA LYS A 396 -20.45 -15.00 20.02
C LYS A 396 -21.26 -13.72 19.89
N ALA A 397 -20.82 -12.61 20.48
CA ALA A 397 -21.48 -11.32 20.37
C ALA A 397 -21.50 -10.82 18.91
N ALA A 398 -20.38 -10.90 18.23
CA ALA A 398 -20.28 -10.50 16.82
C ALA A 398 -21.14 -11.40 15.90
N LYS A 399 -21.12 -12.71 16.09
CA LYS A 399 -21.99 -13.66 15.38
C LYS A 399 -23.47 -13.37 15.60
N ALA A 400 -23.87 -13.08 16.85
CA ALA A 400 -25.26 -12.74 17.17
C ALA A 400 -25.70 -11.45 16.44
N LEU A 401 -24.84 -10.45 16.36
CA LEU A 401 -25.12 -9.23 15.61
C LEU A 401 -25.25 -9.54 14.09
N CYS A 402 -24.37 -10.34 13.51
CA CYS A 402 -24.49 -10.77 12.11
C CYS A 402 -25.85 -11.44 11.83
N ALA A 403 -26.29 -12.35 12.71
CA ALA A 403 -27.58 -13.03 12.56
C ALA A 403 -28.77 -12.06 12.65
N ILE A 404 -28.72 -11.08 13.56
CA ILE A 404 -29.74 -10.02 13.66
C ILE A 404 -29.79 -9.21 12.35
N LEU A 405 -28.65 -8.77 11.86
CA LEU A 405 -28.57 -7.95 10.65
C LEU A 405 -28.98 -8.70 9.39
N GLN A 406 -28.64 -9.97 9.30
CA GLN A 406 -29.10 -10.82 8.19
C GLN A 406 -30.62 -10.90 8.18
N LYS A 407 -31.23 -11.09 9.34
CA LYS A 407 -32.70 -11.11 9.45
C LYS A 407 -33.33 -9.75 9.12
N GLU A 408 -32.74 -8.65 9.55
CA GLU A 408 -33.20 -7.31 9.19
C GLU A 408 -33.20 -7.11 7.67
N LEU A 409 -32.12 -7.51 6.98
CA LEU A 409 -32.02 -7.44 5.52
C LEU A 409 -33.07 -8.32 4.82
N GLU A 410 -33.31 -9.53 5.32
CA GLU A 410 -34.37 -10.42 4.82
C GLU A 410 -35.75 -9.78 4.97
N ASP A 411 -36.04 -9.17 6.15
CA ASP A 411 -37.31 -8.48 6.42
C ASP A 411 -37.49 -7.21 5.54
N GLU A 412 -36.40 -6.58 5.13
CA GLU A 412 -36.34 -5.48 4.13
C GLU A 412 -36.48 -5.98 2.69
N GLY A 413 -36.48 -7.29 2.44
CA GLY A 413 -36.56 -7.89 1.12
C GLY A 413 -35.22 -7.87 0.35
N ILE A 414 -34.11 -7.70 1.05
CA ILE A 414 -32.75 -7.72 0.47
C ILE A 414 -32.22 -9.15 0.55
N GLU A 415 -31.81 -9.68 -0.61
CA GLU A 415 -31.25 -11.03 -0.71
C GLU A 415 -29.86 -11.09 -0.09
N THR A 416 -29.60 -12.12 0.72
CA THR A 416 -28.30 -12.43 1.32
C THR A 416 -28.00 -13.92 1.21
N ARG A 417 -26.72 -14.28 1.33
CA ARG A 417 -26.29 -15.67 1.50
C ARG A 417 -25.68 -15.86 2.87
N GLU A 418 -25.61 -17.10 3.33
CA GLU A 418 -24.84 -17.46 4.52
C GLU A 418 -23.35 -17.11 4.29
N VAL A 419 -22.78 -16.33 5.21
CA VAL A 419 -21.38 -15.91 5.18
C VAL A 419 -20.63 -16.64 6.28
N PRO A 420 -19.66 -17.51 5.97
CA PRO A 420 -18.84 -18.17 6.99
C PRO A 420 -18.10 -17.14 7.83
N ILE A 421 -18.13 -17.31 9.16
CA ILE A 421 -17.52 -16.39 10.11
C ILE A 421 -16.30 -17.04 10.74
N GLY A 422 -15.14 -16.42 10.55
CA GLY A 422 -13.85 -16.85 11.09
C GLY A 422 -13.26 -15.86 12.09
N VAL A 423 -12.12 -16.25 12.64
CA VAL A 423 -11.35 -15.46 13.60
C VAL A 423 -9.95 -15.23 13.07
N MET A 424 -9.51 -13.97 13.11
CA MET A 424 -8.08 -13.67 13.03
C MET A 424 -7.44 -14.00 14.37
N VAL A 425 -6.65 -15.08 14.39
CA VAL A 425 -5.92 -15.49 15.59
C VAL A 425 -4.60 -14.73 15.65
N GLU A 426 -4.60 -13.63 16.39
CA GLU A 426 -3.47 -12.71 16.44
C GLU A 426 -3.18 -12.22 17.87
N THR A 427 -3.97 -12.64 18.84
CA THR A 427 -3.70 -12.43 20.26
C THR A 427 -3.25 -13.74 20.91
N PRO A 428 -2.31 -13.73 21.87
CA PRO A 428 -1.93 -14.95 22.62
C PRO A 428 -3.13 -15.59 23.33
N ALA A 429 -4.12 -14.81 23.76
CA ALA A 429 -5.34 -15.32 24.38
C ALA A 429 -6.17 -16.15 23.39
N ALA A 430 -6.39 -15.66 22.16
CA ALA A 430 -7.06 -16.43 21.12
C ALA A 430 -6.28 -17.70 20.75
N ALA A 431 -4.96 -17.57 20.64
CA ALA A 431 -4.09 -18.71 20.33
C ALA A 431 -4.21 -19.83 21.39
N VAL A 432 -4.18 -19.48 22.68
CA VAL A 432 -4.34 -20.45 23.78
C VAL A 432 -5.75 -21.04 23.82
N LEU A 433 -6.77 -20.23 23.52
CA LEU A 433 -8.18 -20.65 23.50
C LEU A 433 -8.62 -21.22 22.13
N ALA A 434 -7.69 -21.51 21.21
CA ALA A 434 -8.02 -21.92 19.86
C ALA A 434 -9.00 -23.09 19.80
N HIS A 435 -8.85 -24.11 20.68
CA HIS A 435 -9.76 -25.26 20.71
C HIS A 435 -11.21 -24.91 21.13
N GLU A 436 -11.42 -23.83 21.94
CA GLU A 436 -12.77 -23.36 22.28
C GLU A 436 -13.32 -22.46 21.17
N LEU A 437 -12.48 -21.59 20.58
CA LEU A 437 -12.88 -20.73 19.48
C LEU A 437 -13.23 -21.55 18.23
N ALA A 438 -12.55 -22.66 17.97
CA ALA A 438 -12.80 -23.54 16.83
C ALA A 438 -14.20 -24.18 16.85
N LYS A 439 -14.83 -24.30 18.01
CA LYS A 439 -16.21 -24.80 18.13
C LYS A 439 -17.25 -23.78 17.63
N GLU A 440 -16.86 -22.51 17.54
CA GLU A 440 -17.74 -21.41 17.19
C GLU A 440 -17.40 -20.77 15.83
N ALA A 441 -16.17 -20.89 15.37
CA ALA A 441 -15.68 -20.33 14.13
C ALA A 441 -15.81 -21.31 12.95
N ALA A 442 -15.99 -20.79 11.75
CA ALA A 442 -15.93 -21.57 10.51
C ALA A 442 -14.48 -21.77 10.04
N PHE A 443 -13.56 -20.90 10.44
CA PHE A 443 -12.15 -20.96 10.09
C PHE A 443 -11.27 -20.10 11.01
N PHE A 444 -9.97 -20.34 10.93
CA PHE A 444 -8.95 -19.47 11.49
C PHE A 444 -8.04 -18.91 10.40
N SER A 445 -7.68 -17.63 10.50
CA SER A 445 -6.57 -17.05 9.78
C SER A 445 -5.62 -16.39 10.76
N VAL A 446 -4.33 -16.73 10.72
CA VAL A 446 -3.40 -16.28 11.75
C VAL A 446 -2.68 -15.02 11.32
N GLY A 447 -2.89 -13.94 12.06
CA GLY A 447 -2.17 -12.67 11.93
C GLY A 447 -0.80 -12.76 12.62
N THR A 448 0.19 -13.35 11.96
CA THR A 448 1.50 -13.63 12.58
C THR A 448 2.24 -12.41 13.07
N ASN A 449 2.03 -11.24 12.46
CA ASN A 449 2.70 -10.00 12.86
C ASN A 449 2.27 -9.55 14.27
N ASP A 450 0.95 -9.43 14.47
CA ASP A 450 0.39 -9.02 15.76
C ASP A 450 0.55 -10.14 16.80
N LEU A 451 0.40 -11.42 16.41
CA LEU A 451 0.65 -12.55 17.31
C LEU A 451 2.10 -12.55 17.83
N THR A 452 3.07 -12.25 16.96
CA THR A 452 4.48 -12.11 17.38
C THR A 452 4.66 -10.92 18.33
N GLN A 453 4.14 -9.75 17.97
CA GLN A 453 4.20 -8.53 18.77
C GLN A 453 3.68 -8.77 20.19
N TYR A 454 2.49 -9.33 20.32
CA TYR A 454 1.85 -9.56 21.63
C TYR A 454 2.49 -10.72 22.40
N THR A 455 2.95 -11.77 21.72
CA THR A 455 3.60 -12.91 22.38
C THR A 455 4.95 -12.52 22.96
N LEU A 456 5.72 -11.71 22.25
CA LEU A 456 7.04 -11.24 22.69
C LEU A 456 7.00 -9.93 23.48
N ALA A 457 5.83 -9.28 23.58
CA ALA A 457 5.66 -7.95 24.17
C ALA A 457 6.61 -6.90 23.55
N VAL A 458 6.75 -6.91 22.23
CA VAL A 458 7.64 -6.05 21.45
C VAL A 458 6.82 -5.24 20.46
N ASP A 459 6.94 -3.93 20.50
CA ASP A 459 6.35 -3.05 19.48
C ASP A 459 7.15 -3.15 18.17
N ARG A 460 6.55 -3.75 17.15
CA ARG A 460 7.16 -3.97 15.82
C ARG A 460 7.40 -2.68 15.03
N GLN A 461 6.79 -1.56 15.45
CA GLN A 461 7.01 -0.25 14.81
C GLN A 461 8.21 0.48 15.41
N ASN A 462 8.73 0.02 16.54
CA ASN A 462 9.86 0.63 17.21
C ASN A 462 11.18 -0.01 16.74
N ALA A 463 11.86 0.63 15.79
CA ALA A 463 13.14 0.18 15.24
C ALA A 463 14.24 -0.12 16.29
N LYS A 464 14.14 0.47 17.50
CA LYS A 464 15.09 0.17 18.60
C LYS A 464 14.91 -1.24 19.16
N LEU A 465 13.77 -1.88 18.88
CA LEU A 465 13.40 -3.20 19.37
C LEU A 465 13.56 -4.31 18.32
N ASP A 466 14.00 -4.01 17.11
CA ASP A 466 14.10 -4.96 15.99
C ASP A 466 14.83 -6.25 16.37
N LYS A 467 15.91 -6.16 17.14
CA LYS A 467 16.66 -7.34 17.60
C LYS A 467 15.91 -8.25 18.57
N PHE A 468 14.79 -7.78 19.14
CA PHE A 468 13.93 -8.54 20.05
C PHE A 468 12.69 -9.09 19.33
N TYR A 469 12.39 -8.61 18.13
CA TYR A 469 11.30 -9.08 17.30
C TYR A 469 11.80 -10.26 16.45
N ASP A 470 11.53 -11.48 16.92
CA ASP A 470 11.89 -12.71 16.22
C ASP A 470 10.63 -13.43 15.72
N PRO A 471 10.31 -13.38 14.42
CA PRO A 471 9.15 -14.08 13.86
C PRO A 471 9.30 -15.61 13.85
N TYR A 472 10.48 -16.15 14.16
CA TYR A 472 10.72 -17.59 14.29
C TYR A 472 10.84 -18.04 15.74
N HIS A 473 10.50 -17.18 16.68
CA HIS A 473 10.65 -17.47 18.11
C HIS A 473 9.93 -18.78 18.50
N PRO A 474 10.55 -19.65 19.32
CA PRO A 474 9.96 -20.94 19.68
C PRO A 474 8.56 -20.86 20.31
N ALA A 475 8.28 -19.79 21.07
CA ALA A 475 6.95 -19.57 21.64
C ALA A 475 5.90 -19.32 20.55
N LEU A 476 6.23 -18.54 19.51
CA LEU A 476 5.35 -18.33 18.37
C LEU A 476 5.10 -19.63 17.61
N MET A 477 6.17 -20.41 17.33
CA MET A 477 6.04 -21.70 16.64
C MET A 477 5.15 -22.67 17.42
N ALA A 478 5.25 -22.69 18.75
CA ALA A 478 4.38 -23.52 19.59
C ALA A 478 2.91 -23.09 19.52
N LEU A 479 2.63 -21.77 19.51
CA LEU A 479 1.27 -21.25 19.35
C LEU A 479 0.71 -21.59 17.97
N LEU A 480 1.49 -21.42 16.90
CA LEU A 480 1.09 -21.76 15.53
C LEU A 480 0.72 -23.24 15.41
N ALA A 481 1.55 -24.14 15.95
CA ALA A 481 1.25 -25.56 15.94
C ALA A 481 -0.03 -25.91 16.75
N HIS A 482 -0.25 -25.23 17.89
CA HIS A 482 -1.45 -25.40 18.70
C HIS A 482 -2.73 -24.91 17.97
N ILE A 483 -2.66 -23.76 17.29
CA ILE A 483 -3.77 -23.20 16.52
C ILE A 483 -4.18 -24.18 15.40
N ALA A 484 -3.21 -24.61 14.58
CA ALA A 484 -3.46 -25.53 13.48
C ALA A 484 -4.05 -26.86 13.97
N LYS A 485 -3.49 -27.43 15.05
CA LYS A 485 -4.01 -28.64 15.67
C LYS A 485 -5.46 -28.47 16.12
N SER A 486 -5.77 -27.37 16.82
CA SER A 486 -7.13 -27.09 17.32
C SER A 486 -8.15 -26.93 16.18
N ALA A 487 -7.76 -26.27 15.09
CA ALA A 487 -8.60 -26.14 13.91
C ALA A 487 -8.88 -27.51 13.24
N ASN A 488 -7.82 -28.30 13.02
CA ASN A 488 -7.93 -29.62 12.40
C ASN A 488 -8.79 -30.58 13.23
N GLU A 489 -8.63 -30.60 14.58
CA GLU A 489 -9.46 -31.41 15.48
C GLU A 489 -10.94 -30.99 15.45
N ALA A 490 -11.23 -29.71 15.22
CA ALA A 490 -12.60 -29.20 15.08
C ALA A 490 -13.18 -29.33 13.66
N GLY A 491 -12.36 -29.74 12.67
CA GLY A 491 -12.78 -29.90 11.27
C GLY A 491 -12.95 -28.56 10.54
N ILE A 492 -12.33 -27.48 11.01
CA ILE A 492 -12.31 -26.19 10.34
C ILE A 492 -10.94 -25.98 9.66
N TRP A 493 -10.92 -25.16 8.59
CA TRP A 493 -9.65 -24.83 7.95
C TRP A 493 -8.87 -23.76 8.72
N ALA A 494 -7.55 -23.78 8.60
CA ALA A 494 -6.66 -22.76 9.16
C ALA A 494 -5.72 -22.23 8.09
N GLY A 495 -5.53 -20.92 8.07
CA GLY A 495 -4.63 -20.18 7.17
C GLY A 495 -3.67 -19.25 7.90
N ILE A 496 -2.70 -18.73 7.15
CA ILE A 496 -1.74 -17.72 7.60
C ILE A 496 -1.90 -16.49 6.70
N CYS A 497 -2.18 -15.31 7.29
CA CYS A 497 -2.31 -14.06 6.54
C CYS A 497 -1.29 -12.97 6.92
N GLY A 498 -0.43 -13.24 7.89
CA GLY A 498 0.70 -12.37 8.23
C GLY A 498 1.89 -12.56 7.27
N GLU A 499 2.94 -11.76 7.46
CA GLU A 499 4.12 -11.77 6.59
C GLU A 499 4.83 -13.12 6.49
N LEU A 500 4.77 -13.94 7.54
CA LEU A 500 5.32 -15.30 7.50
C LEU A 500 4.63 -16.19 6.47
N GLY A 501 3.40 -15.89 6.04
CA GLY A 501 2.71 -16.63 4.99
C GLY A 501 3.44 -16.60 3.64
N ALA A 502 4.22 -15.54 3.40
CA ALA A 502 5.04 -15.37 2.20
C ALA A 502 6.48 -15.90 2.35
N ASP A 503 6.86 -16.37 3.54
CA ASP A 503 8.24 -16.82 3.80
C ASP A 503 8.48 -18.23 3.24
N PRO A 504 9.37 -18.38 2.23
CA PRO A 504 9.67 -19.68 1.66
C PRO A 504 10.17 -20.73 2.67
N LYS A 505 10.83 -20.30 3.75
CA LYS A 505 11.35 -21.18 4.81
C LYS A 505 10.24 -21.75 5.69
N MET A 506 9.07 -21.10 5.68
CA MET A 506 7.94 -21.47 6.51
C MET A 506 6.87 -22.25 5.77
N THR A 507 6.82 -22.18 4.43
CA THR A 507 5.77 -22.80 3.62
C THR A 507 5.59 -24.29 3.97
N GLU A 508 6.65 -25.10 3.90
CA GLU A 508 6.56 -26.53 4.23
C GLU A 508 6.21 -26.77 5.70
N LYS A 509 6.77 -25.98 6.63
CA LYS A 509 6.46 -26.08 8.05
C LYS A 509 4.98 -25.80 8.35
N PHE A 510 4.36 -24.85 7.67
CA PHE A 510 2.93 -24.60 7.81
C PHE A 510 2.10 -25.77 7.30
N ILE A 511 2.48 -26.37 6.17
CA ILE A 511 1.83 -27.58 5.64
C ILE A 511 1.98 -28.77 6.62
N GLU A 512 3.16 -28.96 7.23
CA GLU A 512 3.41 -29.97 8.27
C GLU A 512 2.54 -29.74 9.51
N MET A 513 2.39 -28.48 9.96
CA MET A 513 1.52 -28.13 11.08
C MET A 513 0.03 -28.35 10.77
N GLY A 514 -0.35 -28.46 9.48
CA GLY A 514 -1.72 -28.70 9.05
C GLY A 514 -2.48 -27.45 8.61
N TYR A 515 -1.79 -26.37 8.27
CA TYR A 515 -2.40 -25.23 7.59
C TYR A 515 -2.73 -25.57 6.15
N THR A 516 -3.87 -25.06 5.66
CA THR A 516 -4.41 -25.35 4.33
C THR A 516 -4.56 -24.09 3.46
N GLU A 517 -4.25 -22.92 4.01
CA GLU A 517 -4.28 -21.64 3.29
C GLU A 517 -3.04 -20.81 3.67
N LEU A 518 -2.42 -20.17 2.67
CA LEU A 518 -1.33 -19.22 2.86
C LEU A 518 -1.66 -17.96 2.06
N SER A 519 -1.78 -16.83 2.75
CA SER A 519 -2.14 -15.56 2.15
C SER A 519 -0.98 -14.56 2.21
N MET A 520 -0.72 -13.90 1.08
CA MET A 520 0.48 -13.11 0.88
C MET A 520 0.26 -11.98 -0.13
N ALA A 521 1.27 -11.12 -0.34
CA ALA A 521 1.25 -10.20 -1.46
C ALA A 521 1.20 -10.97 -2.80
N ALA A 522 0.39 -10.49 -3.75
CA ALA A 522 0.12 -11.16 -5.02
C ALA A 522 1.39 -11.59 -5.78
N GLY A 523 2.45 -10.77 -5.76
CA GLY A 523 3.72 -11.08 -6.41
C GLY A 523 4.50 -12.29 -5.85
N ARG A 524 4.08 -12.85 -4.70
CA ARG A 524 4.73 -14.00 -4.05
C ARG A 524 4.04 -15.34 -4.33
N ILE A 525 2.89 -15.32 -4.98
CA ILE A 525 2.04 -16.51 -5.21
C ILE A 525 2.76 -17.60 -5.99
N LEU A 526 3.40 -17.27 -7.11
CA LEU A 526 4.05 -18.27 -7.95
C LEU A 526 5.26 -18.93 -7.27
N GLU A 527 5.98 -18.18 -6.43
CA GLU A 527 7.07 -18.74 -5.62
C GLU A 527 6.54 -19.73 -4.58
N ALA A 528 5.49 -19.34 -3.85
CA ALA A 528 4.85 -20.24 -2.90
C ALA A 528 4.28 -21.48 -3.58
N ARG A 529 3.64 -21.33 -4.76
CA ARG A 529 3.11 -22.45 -5.54
C ARG A 529 4.19 -23.42 -5.97
N LYS A 530 5.35 -22.92 -6.41
CA LYS A 530 6.50 -23.76 -6.72
C LYS A 530 6.86 -24.62 -5.52
N ILE A 531 7.03 -24.01 -4.34
CA ILE A 531 7.39 -24.74 -3.11
C ILE A 531 6.33 -25.78 -2.78
N VAL A 532 5.04 -25.43 -2.81
CA VAL A 532 3.94 -26.38 -2.55
C VAL A 532 3.99 -27.56 -3.54
N CYS A 533 4.10 -27.29 -4.84
CA CYS A 533 4.12 -28.33 -5.87
C CYS A 533 5.36 -29.24 -5.82
N GLU A 534 6.48 -28.73 -5.31
CA GLU A 534 7.73 -29.50 -5.16
C GLU A 534 7.84 -30.23 -3.82
N SER A 535 7.02 -29.84 -2.83
CA SER A 535 7.01 -30.46 -1.50
C SER A 535 6.54 -31.92 -1.54
N GLU A 536 7.23 -32.79 -0.81
CA GLU A 536 6.90 -34.22 -0.66
C GLU A 536 5.81 -34.46 0.40
N LEU A 537 5.39 -33.42 1.15
CA LEU A 537 4.44 -33.48 2.27
C LEU A 537 3.04 -33.92 1.88
#